data_e8fa9d733c53ba030c918b49ed98ed9e
#
_entry.id   e8fa9d733c53ba030c918b49ed98ed9e
#
_cell.length_a   1.000
_cell.length_b   1.000
_cell.length_c   1.000
_cell.angle_alpha   90.00
_cell.angle_beta   90.00
_cell.angle_gamma   90.00
#
_symmetry.space_group_name_H-M   'P 1'
#
loop_
_entity.id
_entity.type
_entity.pdbx_description
1 polymer ?
#
loop_
_entity_poly.entity_id
_entity_poly.type
_entity_poly.pdbx_seq_one_letter_code
_entity_poly.pdbx_strand_id
1 'polypeptide(L)'
;MQHFNLNVQYTEANVPHGEWLDWVMGRAQCKIVGIIEPDLIPLSRQIVLNSINLAYQMNSFVGCAQVSNHIPPAAHIFASPAFFFISTDCYQRMGKPSFLEMGRADVAEEVSYRAEEMGIHYRTLFPTHFEREPLEGIWRLSSYGYYGIGTVFGNQVYHLFQSRYDTNADLFIQRCDDVVNNRFSMEGFRPSI
;
A
#
# COMPACT_ATOMS: atom_id res chain seq x y z
N MET A 1 -4.71 -14.19 -3.22
CA MET A 1 -5.63 -14.10 -2.06
C MET A 1 -6.40 -15.40 -1.82
N GLN A 2 -6.86 -16.12 -2.85
CA GLN A 2 -7.49 -17.45 -2.69
C GLN A 2 -6.58 -18.44 -1.93
N HIS A 3 -5.27 -18.44 -2.21
CA HIS A 3 -4.29 -19.25 -1.48
C HIS A 3 -4.37 -19.07 0.04
N PHE A 4 -4.67 -17.87 0.52
CA PHE A 4 -4.81 -17.59 1.95
C PHE A 4 -6.23 -17.76 2.50
N ASN A 5 -7.14 -18.30 1.71
CA ASN A 5 -8.55 -18.46 2.06
C ASN A 5 -9.19 -17.14 2.55
N LEU A 6 -8.94 -16.07 1.83
CA LEU A 6 -9.54 -14.75 2.05
C LEU A 6 -10.57 -14.47 0.96
N ASN A 7 -11.77 -14.08 1.37
CA ASN A 7 -12.80 -13.64 0.45
C ASN A 7 -12.51 -12.18 0.07
N VAL A 8 -12.21 -11.96 -1.21
CA VAL A 8 -11.83 -10.64 -1.76
C VAL A 8 -12.77 -10.32 -2.91
N GLN A 9 -13.33 -9.13 -2.89
CA GLN A 9 -14.02 -8.56 -4.03
C GLN A 9 -13.00 -7.83 -4.92
N TYR A 10 -13.12 -8.00 -6.22
CA TYR A 10 -12.27 -7.30 -7.19
C TYR A 10 -13.12 -6.68 -8.30
N THR A 11 -12.56 -5.71 -8.99
CA THR A 11 -13.16 -5.10 -10.17
C THR A 11 -12.17 -5.15 -11.33
N GLU A 12 -12.68 -5.43 -12.52
CA GLU A 12 -11.93 -5.37 -13.78
C GLU A 12 -12.13 -4.03 -14.51
N ALA A 13 -12.94 -3.14 -13.93
CA ALA A 13 -13.19 -1.84 -14.51
C ALA A 13 -11.93 -0.97 -14.47
N ASN A 14 -11.55 -0.41 -15.62
CA ASN A 14 -10.47 0.57 -15.73
C ASN A 14 -11.00 1.95 -15.29
N VAL A 15 -11.01 2.19 -14.00
CA VAL A 15 -11.43 3.45 -13.37
C VAL A 15 -10.19 4.13 -12.79
N PRO A 16 -10.07 5.47 -12.84
CA PRO A 16 -8.99 6.18 -12.17
C PRO A 16 -8.91 5.78 -10.69
N HIS A 17 -7.70 5.52 -10.21
CA HIS A 17 -7.46 4.86 -8.93
C HIS A 17 -8.14 5.60 -7.75
N GLY A 18 -7.92 6.90 -7.62
CA GLY A 18 -8.54 7.70 -6.55
C GLY A 18 -10.07 7.73 -6.61
N GLU A 19 -10.66 7.79 -7.81
CA GLU A 19 -12.12 7.74 -7.99
C GLU A 19 -12.70 6.40 -7.53
N TRP A 20 -12.01 5.30 -7.85
CA TRP A 20 -12.42 3.97 -7.41
C TRP A 20 -12.37 3.84 -5.88
N LEU A 21 -11.32 4.38 -5.24
CA LEU A 21 -11.17 4.38 -3.80
C LEU A 21 -12.27 5.20 -3.11
N ASP A 22 -12.56 6.40 -3.60
CA ASP A 22 -13.66 7.24 -3.11
C ASP A 22 -15.02 6.52 -3.27
N TRP A 23 -15.21 5.84 -4.39
CA TRP A 23 -16.42 5.05 -4.64
C TRP A 23 -16.58 3.90 -3.64
N VAL A 24 -15.51 3.14 -3.36
CA VAL A 24 -15.49 2.05 -2.38
C VAL A 24 -15.80 2.59 -0.99
N MET A 25 -15.11 3.64 -0.56
CA MET A 25 -15.27 4.22 0.77
C MET A 25 -16.66 4.85 0.97
N GLY A 26 -17.22 5.46 -0.08
CA GLY A 26 -18.55 6.04 -0.04
C GLY A 26 -19.68 5.00 0.14
N ARG A 27 -19.43 3.73 -0.17
CA ARG A 27 -20.40 2.62 -0.09
C ARG A 27 -20.13 1.62 1.01
N ALA A 28 -19.01 1.76 1.70
CA ALA A 28 -18.61 0.83 2.74
C ALA A 28 -19.63 0.77 3.88
N GLN A 29 -20.16 -0.43 4.15
CA GLN A 29 -21.08 -0.72 5.26
C GLN A 29 -20.41 -1.60 6.34
N CYS A 30 -19.14 -1.89 6.19
CA CYS A 30 -18.35 -2.68 7.12
C CYS A 30 -17.54 -1.78 8.07
N LYS A 31 -17.00 -2.34 9.14
CA LYS A 31 -16.20 -1.59 10.11
C LYS A 31 -14.79 -1.30 9.60
N ILE A 32 -14.24 -2.18 8.79
CA ILE A 32 -12.90 -2.04 8.20
C ILE A 32 -13.01 -2.25 6.70
N VAL A 33 -12.45 -1.32 5.93
CA VAL A 33 -12.20 -1.49 4.50
C VAL A 33 -10.73 -1.85 4.33
N GLY A 34 -10.46 -2.93 3.60
CA GLY A 34 -9.13 -3.33 3.17
C GLY A 34 -8.99 -3.19 1.66
N ILE A 35 -7.92 -2.57 1.23
CA ILE A 35 -7.57 -2.36 -0.18
C ILE A 35 -6.22 -3.03 -0.42
N ILE A 36 -6.14 -3.82 -1.48
CA ILE A 36 -4.92 -4.49 -1.92
C ILE A 36 -4.87 -4.36 -3.43
N GLU A 37 -3.84 -3.67 -3.92
CA GLU A 37 -3.63 -3.51 -5.36
C GLU A 37 -3.26 -4.82 -6.05
N PRO A 38 -3.55 -4.96 -7.36
CA PRO A 38 -3.33 -6.22 -8.09
C PRO A 38 -1.85 -6.61 -8.21
N ASP A 39 -0.93 -5.67 -8.07
CA ASP A 39 0.52 -5.87 -8.13
C ASP A 39 1.19 -5.95 -6.75
N LEU A 40 0.39 -6.30 -5.74
CA LEU A 40 0.85 -6.48 -4.37
C LEU A 40 0.58 -7.90 -3.87
N ILE A 41 1.55 -8.48 -3.18
CA ILE A 41 1.49 -9.81 -2.60
C ILE A 41 1.70 -9.73 -1.08
N PRO A 42 0.69 -9.98 -0.25
CA PRO A 42 0.91 -10.28 1.16
C PRO A 42 1.72 -11.59 1.27
N LEU A 43 2.83 -11.59 2.01
CA LEU A 43 3.68 -12.77 2.15
C LEU A 43 3.09 -13.82 3.11
N SER A 44 2.04 -13.47 3.83
CA SER A 44 1.29 -14.40 4.67
C SER A 44 -0.14 -13.92 4.89
N ARG A 45 -1.03 -14.86 5.23
CA ARG A 45 -2.39 -14.52 5.67
C ARG A 45 -2.36 -13.62 6.92
N GLN A 46 -1.38 -13.83 7.79
CA GLN A 46 -1.33 -13.16 9.09
C GLN A 46 -1.17 -11.65 8.98
N ILE A 47 -0.41 -11.14 8.00
CA ILE A 47 -0.26 -9.68 7.83
C ILE A 47 -1.60 -9.02 7.50
N VAL A 48 -2.46 -9.65 6.71
CA VAL A 48 -3.78 -9.14 6.38
C VAL A 48 -4.65 -9.08 7.63
N LEU A 49 -4.69 -10.18 8.40
CA LEU A 49 -5.48 -10.25 9.64
C LEU A 49 -4.97 -9.27 10.70
N ASN A 50 -3.65 -9.12 10.83
CA ASN A 50 -3.04 -8.16 11.74
C ASN A 50 -3.38 -6.72 11.35
N SER A 51 -3.37 -6.39 10.06
CA SER A 51 -3.71 -5.05 9.57
C SER A 51 -5.17 -4.71 9.81
N ILE A 52 -6.09 -5.66 9.57
CA ILE A 52 -7.50 -5.51 9.90
C ILE A 52 -7.69 -5.25 11.40
N ASN A 53 -7.06 -6.08 12.24
CA ASN A 53 -7.17 -5.97 13.69
C ASN A 53 -6.58 -4.66 14.21
N LEU A 54 -5.42 -4.25 13.68
CA LEU A 54 -4.77 -3.00 14.05
C LEU A 54 -5.65 -1.79 13.70
N ALA A 55 -6.16 -1.72 12.46
CA ALA A 55 -7.07 -0.65 12.04
C ALA A 55 -8.33 -0.58 12.90
N TYR A 56 -8.88 -1.74 13.30
CA TYR A 56 -10.04 -1.83 14.15
C TYR A 56 -9.77 -1.36 15.59
N GLN A 57 -8.72 -1.90 16.23
CA GLN A 57 -8.41 -1.60 17.63
C GLN A 57 -7.95 -0.16 17.85
N MET A 58 -7.17 0.39 16.93
CA MET A 58 -6.72 1.78 16.98
C MET A 58 -7.79 2.78 16.52
N ASN A 59 -8.87 2.30 15.92
CA ASN A 59 -9.81 3.12 15.16
C ASN A 59 -9.06 4.11 14.24
N SER A 60 -8.22 3.56 13.36
CA SER A 60 -7.27 4.29 12.52
C SER A 60 -7.04 3.55 11.19
N PHE A 61 -5.87 3.69 10.60
CA PHE A 61 -5.49 2.98 9.37
C PHE A 61 -4.03 2.54 9.37
N VAL A 62 -3.72 1.63 8.46
CA VAL A 62 -2.38 1.12 8.19
C VAL A 62 -2.18 0.99 6.68
N GLY A 63 -0.98 1.33 6.18
CA GLY A 63 -0.62 1.18 4.77
C GLY A 63 0.89 1.06 4.56
N CYS A 64 1.32 0.83 3.32
CA CYS A 64 2.75 0.87 2.98
C CYS A 64 3.25 2.31 2.95
N ALA A 65 4.43 2.56 3.51
CA ALA A 65 5.03 3.89 3.52
C ALA A 65 5.46 4.28 2.10
N GLN A 66 5.01 5.43 1.64
CA GLN A 66 5.37 5.99 0.33
C GLN A 66 5.58 7.50 0.44
N VAL A 67 6.30 8.05 -0.51
CA VAL A 67 6.45 9.50 -0.73
C VAL A 67 6.00 9.77 -2.15
N SER A 68 5.23 10.84 -2.35
CA SER A 68 4.91 11.30 -3.70
C SER A 68 6.16 11.82 -4.39
N ASN A 69 6.53 11.21 -5.51
CA ASN A 69 7.74 11.58 -6.26
C ASN A 69 7.53 12.78 -7.17
N HIS A 70 6.29 13.10 -7.51
CA HIS A 70 5.93 14.11 -8.51
C HIS A 70 5.26 15.36 -7.91
N ILE A 71 4.94 15.33 -6.61
CA ILE A 71 4.37 16.48 -5.90
C ILE A 71 5.46 17.08 -4.98
N PRO A 72 6.02 18.26 -5.29
CA PRO A 72 6.99 18.90 -4.40
C PRO A 72 6.39 19.25 -3.04
N PRO A 73 7.15 19.14 -1.95
CA PRO A 73 8.61 18.88 -1.87
C PRO A 73 9.00 17.40 -1.86
N ALA A 74 8.09 16.46 -2.16
CA ALA A 74 8.35 15.01 -2.19
C ALA A 74 8.98 14.48 -0.88
N ALA A 75 8.48 14.94 0.25
CA ALA A 75 9.05 14.66 1.57
C ALA A 75 8.04 14.09 2.58
N HIS A 76 6.73 14.23 2.31
CA HIS A 76 5.70 13.71 3.17
C HIS A 76 5.58 12.20 3.01
N ILE A 77 5.71 11.47 4.11
CA ILE A 77 5.56 10.02 4.14
C ILE A 77 4.12 9.69 4.52
N PHE A 78 3.43 9.01 3.64
CA PHE A 78 2.03 8.67 3.82
C PHE A 78 1.78 7.16 3.71
N ALA A 79 0.61 6.72 4.16
CA ALA A 79 0.15 5.35 4.01
C ALA A 79 -0.47 5.18 2.60
N SER A 80 0.27 4.55 1.69
CA SER A 80 -0.16 4.37 0.31
C SER A 80 -1.29 3.34 0.18
N PRO A 81 -2.13 3.46 -0.86
CA PRO A 81 -3.29 2.60 -1.05
C PRO A 81 -2.93 1.19 -1.54
N ALA A 82 -1.69 0.93 -1.92
CA ALA A 82 -1.28 -0.38 -2.45
C ALA A 82 -1.61 -1.53 -1.48
N PHE A 83 -1.40 -1.31 -0.18
CA PHE A 83 -1.82 -2.18 0.91
C PHE A 83 -2.38 -1.30 2.01
N PHE A 84 -3.70 -1.18 2.10
CA PHE A 84 -4.32 -0.18 2.95
C PHE A 84 -5.54 -0.74 3.69
N PHE A 85 -5.58 -0.55 5.00
CA PHE A 85 -6.70 -0.98 5.84
C PHE A 85 -7.12 0.17 6.73
N ILE A 86 -8.40 0.56 6.66
CA ILE A 86 -8.93 1.72 7.37
C ILE A 86 -10.22 1.42 8.10
N SER A 87 -10.35 1.93 9.33
CA SER A 87 -11.63 1.98 10.03
C SER A 87 -12.58 2.98 9.36
N THR A 88 -13.80 2.54 9.07
CA THR A 88 -14.83 3.43 8.50
C THR A 88 -15.21 4.55 9.46
N ASP A 89 -15.19 4.28 10.77
CA ASP A 89 -15.42 5.31 11.79
C ASP A 89 -14.30 6.37 11.80
N CYS A 90 -13.04 5.93 11.65
CA CYS A 90 -11.91 6.84 11.51
C CYS A 90 -12.06 7.71 10.26
N TYR A 91 -12.36 7.11 9.11
CA TYR A 91 -12.58 7.84 7.86
C TYR A 91 -13.69 8.89 7.97
N GLN A 92 -14.82 8.52 8.58
CA GLN A 92 -15.91 9.47 8.83
C GLN A 92 -15.50 10.60 9.76
N ARG A 93 -14.80 10.29 10.86
CA ARG A 93 -14.30 11.27 11.83
C ARG A 93 -13.34 12.28 11.20
N MET A 94 -12.53 11.85 10.22
CA MET A 94 -11.65 12.74 9.44
C MET A 94 -12.40 13.64 8.44
N GLY A 95 -13.71 13.51 8.34
CA GLY A 95 -14.52 14.29 7.39
C GLY A 95 -14.53 13.69 5.99
N LYS A 96 -14.19 12.40 5.84
CA LYS A 96 -14.16 11.68 4.57
C LYS A 96 -13.21 12.32 3.56
N PRO A 97 -11.90 12.39 3.85
CA PRO A 97 -10.94 12.93 2.91
C PRO A 97 -10.97 12.17 1.59
N SER A 98 -10.86 12.88 0.47
CA SER A 98 -10.82 12.26 -0.84
C SER A 98 -9.52 11.48 -1.04
N PHE A 99 -9.60 10.41 -1.81
CA PHE A 99 -8.44 9.65 -2.28
C PHE A 99 -7.88 10.15 -3.60
N LEU A 100 -8.50 11.17 -4.20
CA LEU A 100 -8.03 11.76 -5.46
C LEU A 100 -6.67 12.43 -5.28
N GLU A 101 -5.86 12.38 -6.32
CA GLU A 101 -4.70 13.26 -6.45
C GLU A 101 -5.18 14.73 -6.47
N MET A 102 -4.58 15.55 -5.63
CA MET A 102 -4.92 16.97 -5.46
C MET A 102 -3.63 17.79 -5.40
N GLY A 103 -3.72 19.13 -5.42
CA GLY A 103 -2.57 20.02 -5.50
C GLY A 103 -1.44 19.80 -4.47
N ARG A 104 -1.73 19.22 -3.29
CA ARG A 104 -0.72 18.90 -2.27
C ARG A 104 -0.52 17.42 -2.04
N ALA A 105 -1.35 16.55 -2.62
CA ALA A 105 -1.47 15.15 -2.25
C ALA A 105 -1.53 14.24 -3.46
N ASP A 106 -0.79 13.16 -3.43
CA ASP A 106 -0.90 12.00 -4.32
C ASP A 106 -2.15 11.18 -3.97
N VAL A 107 -2.47 10.16 -4.77
CA VAL A 107 -3.59 9.26 -4.49
C VAL A 107 -3.50 8.70 -3.06
N ALA A 108 -4.56 8.93 -2.28
CA ALA A 108 -4.70 8.58 -0.86
C ALA A 108 -3.82 9.37 0.13
N GLU A 109 -2.90 10.22 -0.29
CA GLU A 109 -2.03 10.98 0.61
C GLU A 109 -2.81 11.97 1.48
N GLU A 110 -3.92 12.56 0.97
CA GLU A 110 -4.78 13.47 1.74
C GLU A 110 -5.35 12.80 2.99
N VAL A 111 -5.55 11.48 3.00
CA VAL A 111 -5.99 10.73 4.19
C VAL A 111 -4.96 10.84 5.31
N SER A 112 -3.67 10.75 4.97
CA SER A 112 -2.57 10.90 5.94
C SER A 112 -2.46 12.34 6.44
N TYR A 113 -2.52 13.34 5.56
CA TYR A 113 -2.56 14.75 5.96
C TYR A 113 -3.69 15.04 6.92
N ARG A 114 -4.91 14.57 6.64
CA ARG A 114 -6.06 14.80 7.52
C ARG A 114 -5.90 14.12 8.87
N ALA A 115 -5.33 12.93 8.91
CA ALA A 115 -5.03 12.25 10.17
C ALA A 115 -4.05 13.07 11.02
N GLU A 116 -2.97 13.57 10.41
CA GLU A 116 -1.96 14.39 11.08
C GLU A 116 -2.52 15.71 11.60
N GLU A 117 -3.29 16.42 10.78
CA GLU A 117 -3.98 17.68 11.17
C GLU A 117 -4.92 17.47 12.37
N MET A 118 -5.49 16.27 12.51
CA MET A 118 -6.40 15.92 13.60
C MET A 118 -5.73 15.19 14.76
N GLY A 119 -4.41 14.96 14.72
CA GLY A 119 -3.69 14.22 15.74
C GLY A 119 -4.07 12.74 15.79
N ILE A 120 -4.53 12.15 14.70
CA ILE A 120 -4.88 10.75 14.60
C ILE A 120 -3.62 9.96 14.22
N HIS A 121 -3.20 9.08 15.09
CA HIS A 121 -2.06 8.20 14.82
C HIS A 121 -2.46 7.07 13.88
N TYR A 122 -1.65 6.83 12.86
CA TYR A 122 -1.78 5.71 11.93
C TYR A 122 -0.46 4.92 11.84
N ARG A 123 -0.46 3.82 11.12
CA ARG A 123 0.73 2.99 10.96
C ARG A 123 1.13 2.89 9.50
N THR A 124 2.45 2.94 9.26
CA THR A 124 3.04 2.66 7.96
C THR A 124 4.00 1.48 8.06
N LEU A 125 3.93 0.60 7.07
CA LEU A 125 4.92 -0.44 6.87
C LEU A 125 6.06 0.16 6.05
N PHE A 126 7.24 0.27 6.63
CA PHE A 126 8.40 0.81 5.94
C PHE A 126 9.04 -0.23 5.01
N PRO A 127 9.66 0.21 3.90
CA PRO A 127 10.43 -0.68 3.04
C PRO A 127 11.61 -1.26 3.81
N THR A 128 11.86 -2.55 3.62
CA THR A 128 13.00 -3.27 4.22
C THR A 128 14.01 -3.72 3.17
N HIS A 129 13.51 -4.12 2.00
CA HIS A 129 14.32 -4.62 0.89
C HIS A 129 13.66 -4.28 -0.45
N PHE A 130 14.45 -4.24 -1.52
CA PHE A 130 13.95 -4.14 -2.90
C PHE A 130 14.85 -4.93 -3.86
N GLU A 131 14.30 -5.38 -4.99
CA GLU A 131 15.03 -6.22 -5.94
C GLU A 131 15.95 -5.41 -6.85
N ARG A 132 15.45 -4.32 -7.41
CA ARG A 132 16.22 -3.48 -8.35
C ARG A 132 15.79 -2.02 -8.30
N GLU A 133 16.63 -1.18 -8.85
CA GLU A 133 16.35 0.25 -8.99
C GLU A 133 15.21 0.49 -9.99
N PRO A 134 14.34 1.48 -9.74
CA PRO A 134 13.38 1.95 -10.72
C PRO A 134 14.06 2.51 -11.97
N LEU A 135 13.34 2.55 -13.10
CA LEU A 135 13.88 3.09 -14.35
C LEU A 135 14.29 4.56 -14.24
N GLU A 136 13.61 5.32 -13.39
CA GLU A 136 13.87 6.75 -13.13
C GLU A 136 14.92 6.96 -12.02
N GLY A 137 15.60 5.92 -11.59
CA GLY A 137 16.56 5.95 -10.51
C GLY A 137 15.98 5.59 -9.15
N ILE A 138 16.80 5.67 -8.11
CA ILE A 138 16.41 5.24 -6.76
C ILE A 138 15.34 6.18 -6.16
N TRP A 139 14.25 5.61 -5.70
CA TRP A 139 13.26 6.34 -4.91
C TRP A 139 13.67 6.42 -3.44
N ARG A 140 13.59 7.63 -2.89
CA ARG A 140 13.95 7.88 -1.49
C ARG A 140 12.72 8.06 -0.64
N LEU A 141 12.73 7.44 0.54
CA LEU A 141 11.73 7.63 1.58
C LEU A 141 12.28 8.58 2.65
N SER A 142 12.58 9.82 2.26
CA SER A 142 13.20 10.82 3.14
C SER A 142 14.51 10.27 3.77
N SER A 143 14.65 10.33 5.10
CA SER A 143 15.77 9.76 5.86
C SER A 143 15.60 8.29 6.22
N TYR A 144 14.49 7.66 5.83
CA TYR A 144 14.13 6.29 6.24
C TYR A 144 14.54 5.22 5.22
N GLY A 145 15.35 5.59 4.23
CA GLY A 145 15.91 4.64 3.28
C GLY A 145 15.36 4.77 1.86
N TYR A 146 15.35 3.66 1.15
CA TYR A 146 15.02 3.60 -0.28
C TYR A 146 13.96 2.55 -0.56
N TYR A 147 13.30 2.68 -1.69
CA TYR A 147 12.46 1.64 -2.26
C TYR A 147 12.62 1.61 -3.78
N GLY A 148 12.27 0.50 -4.39
CA GLY A 148 12.47 0.27 -5.81
C GLY A 148 11.47 -0.73 -6.38
N ILE A 149 11.85 -1.33 -7.49
CA ILE A 149 11.06 -2.41 -8.10
C ILE A 149 11.13 -3.64 -7.20
N GLY A 150 9.99 -4.24 -6.92
CA GLY A 150 9.90 -5.41 -6.06
C GLY A 150 10.27 -5.09 -4.61
N THR A 151 9.64 -4.07 -4.03
CA THR A 151 9.90 -3.66 -2.65
C THR A 151 9.15 -4.54 -1.66
N VAL A 152 9.85 -4.99 -0.62
CA VAL A 152 9.27 -5.67 0.54
C VAL A 152 9.09 -4.67 1.67
N PHE A 153 7.86 -4.56 2.18
CA PHE A 153 7.50 -3.68 3.29
C PHE A 153 7.32 -4.48 4.58
N GLY A 154 8.01 -4.05 5.64
CA GLY A 154 7.91 -4.67 6.97
C GLY A 154 8.27 -6.16 6.99
N ASN A 155 9.01 -6.67 6.01
CA ASN A 155 9.27 -8.10 5.77
C ASN A 155 7.99 -8.94 5.57
N GLN A 156 6.86 -8.32 5.19
CA GLN A 156 5.56 -8.99 5.18
C GLN A 156 4.72 -8.75 3.94
N VAL A 157 5.03 -7.74 3.16
CA VAL A 157 4.27 -7.36 1.97
C VAL A 157 5.24 -7.06 0.84
N TYR A 158 5.04 -7.70 -0.31
CA TYR A 158 5.79 -7.43 -1.53
C TYR A 158 4.95 -6.59 -2.48
N HIS A 159 5.49 -5.50 -2.98
CA HIS A 159 4.82 -4.64 -3.96
C HIS A 159 5.71 -4.46 -5.19
N LEU A 160 5.15 -4.72 -6.37
CA LEU A 160 5.84 -4.56 -7.64
C LEU A 160 5.50 -3.21 -8.27
N PHE A 161 6.24 -2.18 -7.92
CA PHE A 161 6.13 -0.90 -8.61
C PHE A 161 6.42 -1.02 -10.11
N GLN A 162 5.84 -0.14 -10.92
CA GLN A 162 5.97 -0.15 -12.37
C GLN A 162 5.51 -1.46 -13.04
N SER A 163 4.49 -2.11 -12.49
CA SER A 163 3.91 -3.37 -12.98
C SER A 163 3.39 -3.30 -14.42
N ARG A 164 3.15 -2.08 -14.95
CA ARG A 164 2.70 -1.83 -16.32
C ARG A 164 3.72 -2.21 -17.41
N TYR A 165 4.97 -2.45 -17.05
CA TYR A 165 5.99 -2.90 -17.99
C TYR A 165 6.03 -4.42 -18.06
N ASP A 166 6.03 -4.99 -19.27
CA ASP A 166 5.96 -6.44 -19.51
C ASP A 166 7.02 -7.24 -18.71
N THR A 167 8.26 -6.72 -18.66
CA THR A 167 9.34 -7.35 -17.88
C THR A 167 9.06 -7.44 -16.39
N ASN A 168 8.16 -6.61 -15.87
CA ASN A 168 7.75 -6.63 -14.48
C ASN A 168 6.57 -7.58 -14.26
N ALA A 169 5.71 -7.77 -15.25
CA ALA A 169 4.60 -8.71 -15.16
C ALA A 169 5.10 -10.15 -14.93
N ASP A 170 6.11 -10.58 -15.68
CA ASP A 170 6.71 -11.91 -15.51
C ASP A 170 7.34 -12.08 -14.13
N LEU A 171 8.04 -11.05 -13.64
CA LEU A 171 8.58 -11.04 -12.28
C LEU A 171 7.48 -11.17 -11.23
N PHE A 172 6.36 -10.46 -11.40
CA PHE A 172 5.24 -10.54 -10.47
C PHE A 172 4.63 -11.95 -10.43
N ILE A 173 4.40 -12.56 -11.59
CA ILE A 173 3.91 -13.94 -11.69
C ILE A 173 4.85 -14.91 -10.97
N GLN A 174 6.16 -14.77 -11.19
CA GLN A 174 7.15 -15.58 -10.51
C GLN A 174 7.06 -15.41 -8.98
N ARG A 175 6.95 -14.19 -8.48
CA ARG A 175 6.84 -13.93 -7.02
C ARG A 175 5.53 -14.47 -6.43
N CYS A 176 4.43 -14.41 -7.18
CA CYS A 176 3.19 -15.09 -6.79
C CYS A 176 3.41 -16.61 -6.63
N ASP A 177 4.05 -17.25 -7.61
CA ASP A 177 4.36 -18.68 -7.57
C ASP A 177 5.29 -19.03 -6.40
N ASP A 178 6.29 -18.20 -6.13
CA ASP A 178 7.21 -18.39 -5.00
C ASP A 178 6.47 -18.34 -3.66
N VAL A 179 5.55 -17.38 -3.48
CA VAL A 179 4.75 -17.29 -2.25
C VAL A 179 3.78 -18.47 -2.12
N VAL A 180 3.07 -18.82 -3.18
CA VAL A 180 2.10 -19.95 -3.18
C VAL A 180 2.79 -21.28 -2.85
N ASN A 181 4.02 -21.47 -3.33
CA ASN A 181 4.80 -22.69 -3.12
C ASN A 181 5.77 -22.63 -1.92
N ASN A 182 5.67 -21.62 -1.07
CA ASN A 182 6.55 -21.38 0.09
C ASN A 182 8.05 -21.32 -0.30
N ARG A 183 8.37 -20.74 -1.44
CA ARG A 183 9.74 -20.55 -1.94
C ARG A 183 10.20 -19.09 -1.91
N PHE A 184 9.33 -18.18 -1.52
CA PHE A 184 9.69 -16.75 -1.48
C PHE A 184 10.90 -16.53 -0.56
N SER A 185 11.94 -15.91 -1.11
CA SER A 185 13.17 -15.55 -0.42
C SER A 185 13.56 -14.12 -0.77
N MET A 186 14.20 -13.43 0.18
CA MET A 186 14.81 -12.12 -0.05
C MET A 186 16.29 -12.22 -0.45
N GLU A 187 16.76 -13.42 -0.80
CA GLU A 187 18.11 -13.58 -1.33
C GLU A 187 18.27 -12.79 -2.63
N GLY A 188 19.32 -11.99 -2.72
CA GLY A 188 19.57 -11.10 -3.86
C GLY A 188 18.88 -9.73 -3.77
N PHE A 189 17.97 -9.53 -2.83
CA PHE A 189 17.40 -8.21 -2.58
C PHE A 189 18.42 -7.27 -1.93
N ARG A 190 18.29 -5.98 -2.22
CA ARG A 190 19.08 -4.92 -1.57
C ARG A 190 18.35 -4.44 -0.32
N PRO A 191 19.04 -4.17 0.79
CA PRO A 191 18.43 -3.53 1.94
C PRO A 191 18.00 -2.10 1.62
N SER A 192 16.89 -1.64 2.23
CA SER A 192 16.38 -0.28 2.07
C SER A 192 17.10 0.76 2.93
N ILE A 193 17.89 0.34 3.90
CA ILE A 193 18.70 1.19 4.81
C ILE A 193 20.15 0.69 4.78
#